data_2a280c6ac03ee841c88fc110972eb599
#
_entry.id   2a280c6ac03ee841c88fc110972eb599
#
_cell.length_a   1.000
_cell.length_b   1.000
_cell.length_c   1.000
_cell.angle_alpha   90.00
_cell.angle_beta   90.00
_cell.angle_gamma   90.00
#
_symmetry.space_group_name_H-M   'P 1'
#
loop_
_entity.id
_entity.type
_entity.pdbx_description
1 polymer ?
#
loop_
_entity_poly.entity_id
_entity_poly.type
_entity_poly.pdbx_seq_one_letter_code
_entity_poly.pdbx_strand_id
1 'polypeptide(L)'
;MGPGFTAGVDCHAVVETMRGHTLGRVIHEGSAIPNTGIPGLIGGFAGERVLRAPAAGLFHPLRDIGDAVTEGEILATVEGKPMAATLTGTLRGILPEGTEVFPGMKAGDIDPRCQRSHCFTASDKALAVGGGVLEAILALTGALKETSIRRAGGEGEEDHV
;
A
#
# COMPACT_ATOMS: atom_id res chain seq x y z
N MET A 1 1.54 -4.09 -10.59
CA MET A 1 0.53 -3.45 -9.75
C MET A 1 0.43 -1.98 -10.12
N GLY A 2 -0.79 -1.49 -10.26
CA GLY A 2 -1.07 -0.08 -10.35
C GLY A 2 -0.70 0.63 -11.64
N PRO A 3 -0.66 1.97 -11.60
CA PRO A 3 -0.49 2.80 -12.77
C PRO A 3 0.88 2.64 -13.44
N GLY A 4 0.92 2.93 -14.74
CA GLY A 4 2.13 2.86 -15.54
C GLY A 4 2.36 1.52 -16.24
N PHE A 5 1.49 0.52 -16.02
CA PHE A 5 1.53 -0.78 -16.70
C PHE A 5 0.22 -1.06 -17.42
N THR A 6 0.33 -1.71 -18.58
CA THR A 6 -0.79 -2.15 -19.40
C THR A 6 -0.82 -3.66 -19.47
N ALA A 7 -1.93 -4.27 -19.05
CA ALA A 7 -2.14 -5.70 -19.15
C ALA A 7 -2.21 -6.15 -20.63
N GLY A 8 -1.57 -7.25 -20.94
CA GLY A 8 -1.42 -7.74 -22.30
C GLY A 8 -0.26 -7.11 -23.10
N VAL A 9 0.40 -6.10 -22.55
CA VAL A 9 1.57 -5.41 -23.16
C VAL A 9 2.79 -5.54 -22.26
N ASP A 10 2.73 -4.92 -21.07
CA ASP A 10 3.86 -4.89 -20.11
C ASP A 10 3.87 -6.08 -19.16
N CYS A 11 2.70 -6.66 -18.90
CA CYS A 11 2.51 -7.75 -17.95
C CYS A 11 1.22 -8.53 -18.28
N HIS A 12 1.03 -9.68 -17.65
CA HIS A 12 -0.14 -10.53 -17.87
C HIS A 12 -1.43 -9.97 -17.26
N ALA A 13 -1.32 -9.25 -16.16
CA ALA A 13 -2.44 -8.60 -15.49
C ALA A 13 -1.97 -7.42 -14.65
N VAL A 14 -2.83 -6.42 -14.49
CA VAL A 14 -2.61 -5.23 -13.65
C VAL A 14 -3.63 -5.23 -12.52
N VAL A 15 -3.23 -4.88 -11.30
CA VAL A 15 -4.16 -4.70 -10.18
C VAL A 15 -4.37 -3.21 -9.93
N GLU A 16 -5.63 -2.77 -9.92
CA GLU A 16 -5.99 -1.38 -9.65
C GLU A 16 -5.63 -0.98 -8.22
N THR A 17 -4.95 0.15 -8.06
CA THR A 17 -4.52 0.66 -6.77
C THR A 17 -5.15 2.00 -6.38
N MET A 18 -5.93 2.62 -7.27
CA MET A 18 -6.69 3.83 -6.95
C MET A 18 -7.79 3.49 -5.93
N ARG A 19 -7.91 4.30 -4.86
CA ARG A 19 -9.03 4.17 -3.91
C ARG A 19 -10.34 4.46 -4.61
N GLY A 20 -11.36 3.64 -4.32
CA GLY A 20 -12.68 3.72 -4.90
C GLY A 20 -13.27 2.35 -5.16
N HIS A 21 -14.34 2.29 -5.94
CA HIS A 21 -15.09 1.06 -6.21
C HIS A 21 -14.28 -0.06 -6.85
N THR A 22 -13.25 0.30 -7.62
CA THR A 22 -12.42 -0.67 -8.38
C THR A 22 -11.10 -1.03 -7.71
N LEU A 23 -10.85 -0.54 -6.50
CA LEU A 23 -9.62 -0.86 -5.73
C LEU A 23 -9.44 -2.37 -5.59
N GLY A 24 -8.26 -2.88 -5.99
CA GLY A 24 -7.92 -4.29 -5.94
C GLY A 24 -8.41 -5.11 -7.14
N ARG A 25 -9.18 -4.53 -8.08
CA ARG A 25 -9.65 -5.23 -9.28
C ARG A 25 -8.48 -5.70 -10.13
N VAL A 26 -8.55 -6.94 -10.59
CA VAL A 26 -7.63 -7.48 -11.60
C VAL A 26 -8.08 -7.04 -13.00
N ILE A 27 -7.17 -6.49 -13.77
CA ILE A 27 -7.34 -6.02 -15.14
C ILE A 27 -6.52 -6.92 -16.04
N HIS A 28 -7.17 -7.67 -16.90
CA HIS A 28 -6.53 -8.58 -17.85
C HIS A 28 -6.28 -7.95 -19.21
N GLU A 29 -6.92 -6.83 -19.51
CA GLU A 29 -6.78 -6.08 -20.76
C GLU A 29 -6.91 -4.58 -20.45
N GLY A 30 -5.95 -3.77 -20.92
CA GLY A 30 -5.89 -2.34 -20.66
C GLY A 30 -5.06 -1.96 -19.40
N SER A 31 -5.20 -0.73 -18.94
CA SER A 31 -4.35 -0.12 -17.90
C SER A 31 -5.14 0.26 -16.66
N ALA A 32 -4.47 0.28 -15.50
CA ALA A 32 -5.00 0.89 -14.29
C ALA A 32 -5.15 2.41 -14.45
N ILE A 33 -5.95 3.03 -13.59
CA ILE A 33 -6.13 4.48 -13.56
C ILE A 33 -4.75 5.15 -13.38
N PRO A 34 -4.43 6.19 -14.16
CA PRO A 34 -3.14 6.88 -14.07
C PRO A 34 -2.86 7.42 -12.67
N ASN A 35 -1.57 7.46 -12.30
CA ASN A 35 -1.15 8.02 -11.02
C ASN A 35 -1.44 9.53 -10.97
N THR A 36 -2.19 9.96 -9.96
CA THR A 36 -2.50 11.38 -9.74
C THR A 36 -1.41 12.12 -8.98
N GLY A 37 -0.49 11.42 -8.32
CA GLY A 37 0.49 12.01 -7.41
C GLY A 37 -0.12 12.59 -6.12
N ILE A 38 -1.45 12.53 -5.97
CA ILE A 38 -2.16 13.08 -4.82
C ILE A 38 -2.50 11.93 -3.86
N PRO A 39 -2.03 11.99 -2.61
CA PRO A 39 -2.39 11.00 -1.58
C PRO A 39 -3.90 10.99 -1.32
N GLY A 40 -4.44 9.81 -1.00
CA GLY A 40 -5.84 9.69 -0.60
C GLY A 40 -6.15 10.48 0.68
N LEU A 41 -7.35 11.06 0.75
CA LEU A 41 -7.84 11.78 1.91
C LEU A 41 -7.99 10.83 3.12
N ILE A 42 -7.38 11.17 4.25
CA ILE A 42 -7.48 10.45 5.52
C ILE A 42 -7.64 11.46 6.64
N GLY A 43 -8.71 11.37 7.43
CA GLY A 43 -8.96 12.28 8.53
C GLY A 43 -9.07 13.76 8.13
N GLY A 44 -9.47 14.04 6.89
CA GLY A 44 -9.52 15.41 6.35
C GLY A 44 -8.23 15.93 5.72
N PHE A 45 -7.14 15.17 5.77
CA PHE A 45 -5.81 15.55 5.26
C PHE A 45 -5.40 14.67 4.06
N ALA A 46 -4.72 15.25 3.10
CA ALA A 46 -4.20 14.57 1.90
C ALA A 46 -2.70 14.80 1.75
N GLY A 47 -2.29 15.84 1.03
CA GLY A 47 -0.89 16.19 0.77
C GLY A 47 -0.11 16.58 2.03
N GLU A 48 -0.78 17.19 2.97
CA GLU A 48 -0.22 17.67 4.25
C GLU A 48 0.36 16.54 5.10
N ARG A 49 -0.12 15.32 4.91
CA ARG A 49 0.37 14.14 5.62
C ARG A 49 1.76 13.71 5.18
N VAL A 50 2.21 14.17 4.01
CA VAL A 50 3.48 13.73 3.42
C VAL A 50 4.63 14.58 3.92
N LEU A 51 5.58 13.95 4.58
CA LEU A 51 6.85 14.56 4.97
C LEU A 51 7.82 14.52 3.78
N ARG A 52 8.50 15.64 3.53
CA ARG A 52 9.44 15.76 2.41
C ARG A 52 10.82 16.17 2.89
N ALA A 53 11.85 15.59 2.27
CA ALA A 53 13.24 15.90 2.58
C ALA A 53 13.53 17.40 2.31
N PRO A 54 14.14 18.11 3.28
CA PRO A 54 14.39 19.55 3.19
C PRO A 54 15.62 19.91 2.34
N ALA A 55 16.47 18.93 2.06
CA ALA A 55 17.73 19.12 1.32
C ALA A 55 18.14 17.84 0.59
N ALA A 56 19.18 17.92 -0.24
CA ALA A 56 19.93 16.77 -0.71
C ALA A 56 20.93 16.34 0.35
N GLY A 57 21.23 15.04 0.43
CA GLY A 57 22.22 14.47 1.36
C GLY A 57 21.71 13.22 2.06
N LEU A 58 22.35 12.87 3.17
CA LEU A 58 21.99 11.69 3.96
C LEU A 58 20.86 12.03 4.95
N PHE A 59 19.89 11.15 5.01
CA PHE A 59 18.73 11.27 5.89
C PHE A 59 19.02 10.67 7.27
N HIS A 60 18.73 11.44 8.32
CA HIS A 60 18.93 11.03 9.72
C HIS A 60 17.60 11.14 10.48
N PRO A 61 16.85 10.05 10.69
CA PRO A 61 15.62 10.05 11.47
C PRO A 61 15.91 10.23 12.96
N LEU A 62 15.04 11.00 13.64
CA LEU A 62 15.07 11.25 15.08
C LEU A 62 13.87 10.63 15.79
N ARG A 63 12.96 10.05 15.04
CA ARG A 63 11.74 9.40 15.51
C ARG A 63 11.52 8.10 14.77
N ASP A 64 10.75 7.19 15.37
CA ASP A 64 10.45 5.88 14.82
C ASP A 64 8.99 5.75 14.35
N ILE A 65 8.73 4.76 13.48
CA ILE A 65 7.37 4.42 13.06
C ILE A 65 6.55 3.99 14.28
N GLY A 66 5.39 4.62 14.44
CA GLY A 66 4.48 4.38 15.55
C GLY A 66 4.57 5.43 16.66
N ASP A 67 5.53 6.36 16.59
CA ASP A 67 5.63 7.46 17.56
C ASP A 67 4.47 8.45 17.37
N ALA A 68 3.95 8.95 18.48
CA ALA A 68 3.09 10.12 18.49
C ALA A 68 3.93 11.37 18.29
N VAL A 69 3.52 12.22 17.34
CA VAL A 69 4.25 13.42 16.96
C VAL A 69 3.31 14.63 16.96
N THR A 70 3.85 15.80 17.26
CA THR A 70 3.12 17.06 17.29
C THR A 70 3.56 17.93 16.11
N GLU A 71 2.64 18.70 15.53
CA GLU A 71 2.96 19.66 14.47
C GLU A 71 4.12 20.57 14.87
N GLY A 72 5.09 20.74 13.97
CA GLY A 72 6.32 21.49 14.20
C GLY A 72 7.46 20.72 14.90
N GLU A 73 7.21 19.52 15.42
CA GLU A 73 8.25 18.67 16.02
C GLU A 73 9.26 18.21 14.97
N ILE A 74 10.55 18.22 15.29
CA ILE A 74 11.61 17.79 14.38
C ILE A 74 11.67 16.27 14.37
N LEU A 75 11.44 15.67 13.20
CA LEU A 75 11.37 14.22 13.00
C LEU A 75 12.63 13.63 12.38
N ALA A 76 13.38 14.42 11.65
CA ALA A 76 14.62 14.02 11.00
C ALA A 76 15.48 15.23 10.65
N THR A 77 16.71 14.97 10.22
CA THR A 77 17.59 15.98 9.61
C THR A 77 18.20 15.47 8.32
N VAL A 78 18.55 16.40 7.41
CA VAL A 78 19.35 16.13 6.21
C VAL A 78 20.42 17.20 6.11
N GLU A 79 21.69 16.84 6.22
CA GLU A 79 22.83 17.79 6.25
C GLU A 79 22.58 18.92 7.27
N GLY A 80 22.09 18.56 8.47
CA GLY A 80 21.76 19.51 9.53
C GLY A 80 20.49 20.33 9.33
N LYS A 81 19.80 20.24 8.18
CA LYS A 81 18.51 20.90 7.96
C LYS A 81 17.36 20.06 8.53
N PRO A 82 16.53 20.65 9.40
CA PRO A 82 15.46 19.90 10.05
C PRO A 82 14.29 19.62 9.12
N MET A 83 13.69 18.45 9.28
CA MET A 83 12.39 18.06 8.72
C MET A 83 11.39 18.00 9.88
N ALA A 84 10.43 18.91 9.88
CA ALA A 84 9.42 19.02 10.93
C ALA A 84 8.12 18.28 10.53
N ALA A 85 7.35 17.86 11.56
CA ALA A 85 6.01 17.34 11.41
C ALA A 85 5.09 18.42 10.86
N THR A 86 4.35 18.09 9.82
CA THR A 86 3.40 18.97 9.12
C THR A 86 2.03 19.01 9.78
N LEU A 87 1.76 18.06 10.66
CA LEU A 87 0.53 17.96 11.47
C LEU A 87 0.75 17.05 12.69
N THR A 88 -0.15 17.11 13.65
CA THR A 88 -0.17 16.21 14.81
C THR A 88 -0.76 14.87 14.42
N GLY A 89 -0.12 13.75 14.85
CA GLY A 89 -0.60 12.41 14.54
C GLY A 89 0.34 11.30 14.97
N THR A 90 0.25 10.16 14.30
CA THR A 90 1.20 9.05 14.46
C THR A 90 2.12 8.99 13.25
N LEU A 91 3.43 8.92 13.46
CA LEU A 91 4.42 8.74 12.40
C LEU A 91 4.26 7.35 11.81
N ARG A 92 3.73 7.27 10.58
CA ARG A 92 3.38 6.00 9.94
C ARG A 92 4.45 5.49 8.99
N GLY A 93 5.27 6.38 8.50
CA GLY A 93 6.40 6.05 7.63
C GLY A 93 7.49 7.08 7.78
N ILE A 94 8.73 6.61 7.76
CA ILE A 94 9.93 7.43 7.73
C ILE A 94 11.03 6.64 7.02
N LEU A 95 11.88 7.33 6.26
CA LEU A 95 13.03 6.70 5.61
C LEU A 95 14.04 6.22 6.64
N PRO A 96 14.76 5.13 6.36
CA PRO A 96 15.82 4.64 7.23
C PRO A 96 17.03 5.58 7.25
N GLU A 97 17.81 5.46 8.33
CA GLU A 97 19.10 6.12 8.50
C GLU A 97 20.01 5.94 7.28
N GLY A 98 20.68 7.01 6.86
CA GLY A 98 21.67 6.99 5.78
C GLY A 98 21.08 6.91 4.37
N THR A 99 19.76 7.02 4.18
CA THR A 99 19.15 7.07 2.85
C THR A 99 19.58 8.36 2.13
N GLU A 100 20.11 8.24 0.91
CA GLU A 100 20.33 9.41 0.04
C GLU A 100 19.01 10.00 -0.42
N VAL A 101 18.81 11.29 -0.20
CA VAL A 101 17.60 12.02 -0.56
C VAL A 101 17.90 13.27 -1.37
N PHE A 102 16.89 13.77 -2.07
CA PHE A 102 16.92 15.06 -2.77
C PHE A 102 15.79 15.97 -2.25
N PRO A 103 15.89 17.30 -2.42
CA PRO A 103 14.88 18.24 -1.95
C PRO A 103 13.49 17.90 -2.49
N GLY A 104 12.49 17.82 -1.59
CA GLY A 104 11.11 17.49 -1.94
C GLY A 104 10.82 15.99 -2.09
N MET A 105 11.82 15.11 -2.03
CA MET A 105 11.60 13.66 -2.01
C MET A 105 10.71 13.28 -0.84
N LYS A 106 9.75 12.38 -1.06
CA LYS A 106 8.92 11.85 0.03
C LYS A 106 9.80 11.09 1.01
N ALA A 107 9.84 11.57 2.26
CA ALA A 107 10.68 11.01 3.33
C ALA A 107 9.87 10.36 4.46
N GLY A 108 8.56 10.59 4.52
CA GLY A 108 7.72 10.01 5.55
C GLY A 108 6.23 10.31 5.35
N ASP A 109 5.43 9.88 6.32
CA ASP A 109 3.98 10.02 6.32
C ASP A 109 3.44 10.04 7.75
N ILE A 110 2.52 10.98 8.05
CA ILE A 110 1.84 11.08 9.36
C ILE A 110 0.38 10.67 9.18
N ASP A 111 -0.13 9.87 10.12
CA ASP A 111 -1.54 9.49 10.20
C ASP A 111 -2.27 10.34 11.26
N PRO A 112 -3.17 11.26 10.85
CA PRO A 112 -3.88 12.14 11.77
C PRO A 112 -4.90 11.42 12.66
N ARG A 113 -5.20 10.16 12.39
CA ARG A 113 -6.12 9.36 13.21
C ARG A 113 -5.52 8.93 14.56
N CYS A 114 -4.21 9.14 14.76
CA CYS A 114 -3.50 8.84 16.02
C CYS A 114 -3.64 7.38 16.49
N GLN A 115 -3.71 6.44 15.55
CA GLN A 115 -3.86 5.01 15.84
C GLN A 115 -2.54 4.27 15.59
N ARG A 116 -1.75 4.07 16.64
CA ARG A 116 -0.44 3.38 16.54
C ARG A 116 -0.54 1.99 15.90
N SER A 117 -1.61 1.25 16.16
CA SER A 117 -1.85 -0.07 15.58
C SER A 117 -1.92 -0.06 14.05
N HIS A 118 -2.32 1.06 13.42
CA HIS A 118 -2.34 1.19 11.97
C HIS A 118 -0.96 1.15 11.32
N CYS A 119 0.11 1.37 12.10
CA CYS A 119 1.48 1.25 11.59
C CYS A 119 1.93 -0.20 11.42
N PHE A 120 1.31 -1.13 12.16
CA PHE A 120 1.73 -2.53 12.29
C PHE A 120 0.68 -3.53 11.79
N THR A 121 -0.35 -3.04 11.10
CA THR A 121 -1.41 -3.87 10.51
C THR A 121 -1.59 -3.54 9.03
N ALA A 122 -2.05 -4.52 8.25
CA ALA A 122 -2.41 -4.28 6.86
C ALA A 122 -3.64 -3.38 6.76
N SER A 123 -3.56 -2.35 5.90
CA SER A 123 -4.70 -1.48 5.63
C SER A 123 -5.74 -2.15 4.71
N ASP A 124 -6.95 -1.59 4.65
CA ASP A 124 -7.97 -1.92 3.67
C ASP A 124 -7.42 -1.96 2.23
N LYS A 125 -6.66 -0.93 1.86
CA LYS A 125 -6.00 -0.87 0.55
C LYS A 125 -4.99 -1.99 0.37
N ALA A 126 -4.16 -2.27 1.36
CA ALA A 126 -3.17 -3.33 1.28
C ALA A 126 -3.82 -4.70 1.11
N LEU A 127 -4.91 -4.96 1.86
CA LEU A 127 -5.68 -6.21 1.74
C LEU A 127 -6.37 -6.32 0.38
N ALA A 128 -7.02 -5.26 -0.11
CA ALA A 128 -7.69 -5.27 -1.41
C ALA A 128 -6.69 -5.52 -2.56
N VAL A 129 -5.55 -4.81 -2.56
CA VAL A 129 -4.50 -5.00 -3.59
C VAL A 129 -3.86 -6.38 -3.47
N GLY A 130 -3.59 -6.86 -2.25
CA GLY A 130 -3.06 -8.21 -2.00
C GLY A 130 -4.02 -9.30 -2.48
N GLY A 131 -5.32 -9.13 -2.23
CA GLY A 131 -6.37 -10.02 -2.75
C GLY A 131 -6.38 -10.08 -4.27
N GLY A 132 -6.33 -8.93 -4.94
CA GLY A 132 -6.24 -8.86 -6.41
C GLY A 132 -4.97 -9.53 -6.96
N VAL A 133 -3.83 -9.37 -6.30
CA VAL A 133 -2.59 -10.06 -6.70
C VAL A 133 -2.76 -11.57 -6.57
N LEU A 134 -3.34 -12.04 -5.47
CA LEU A 134 -3.60 -13.46 -5.25
C LEU A 134 -4.56 -14.02 -6.31
N GLU A 135 -5.65 -13.31 -6.62
CA GLU A 135 -6.59 -13.66 -7.68
C GLU A 135 -5.86 -13.80 -9.03
N ALA A 136 -5.04 -12.82 -9.41
CA ALA A 136 -4.29 -12.85 -10.65
C ALA A 136 -3.33 -14.05 -10.72
N ILE A 137 -2.62 -14.36 -9.62
CA ILE A 137 -1.72 -15.52 -9.55
C ILE A 137 -2.51 -16.81 -9.75
N LEU A 138 -3.59 -17.03 -9.01
CA LEU A 138 -4.40 -18.24 -9.08
C LEU A 138 -5.03 -18.42 -10.48
N ALA A 139 -5.52 -17.34 -11.08
CA ALA A 139 -6.11 -17.36 -12.42
C ALA A 139 -5.05 -17.69 -13.49
N LEU A 140 -3.90 -17.02 -13.47
CA LEU A 140 -2.87 -17.16 -14.50
C LEU A 140 -2.09 -18.48 -14.39
N THR A 141 -1.89 -19.00 -13.19
CA THR A 141 -1.21 -20.29 -12.99
C THR A 141 -2.12 -21.50 -13.15
N GLY A 142 -3.44 -21.30 -13.15
CA GLY A 142 -4.41 -22.38 -13.18
C GLY A 142 -4.47 -23.21 -11.89
N ALA A 143 -3.90 -22.71 -10.78
CA ALA A 143 -3.80 -23.43 -9.52
C ALA A 143 -5.16 -23.93 -8.95
N LEU A 144 -6.25 -23.28 -9.31
CA LEU A 144 -7.60 -23.71 -8.92
C LEU A 144 -8.24 -24.74 -9.87
N LYS A 145 -7.65 -25.01 -11.04
CA LYS A 145 -8.22 -25.95 -12.02
C LYS A 145 -8.00 -27.42 -11.61
N GLU A 146 -7.02 -27.69 -10.76
CA GLU A 146 -6.69 -29.06 -10.31
C GLU A 146 -7.46 -29.50 -9.06
N THR A 147 -8.20 -28.62 -8.42
CA THR A 147 -9.08 -28.97 -7.31
C THR A 147 -10.40 -29.52 -7.84
N SER A 148 -10.39 -30.77 -8.35
CA SER A 148 -11.62 -31.55 -8.43
C SER A 148 -12.12 -31.77 -7.01
N ILE A 149 -13.15 -31.04 -6.60
CA ILE A 149 -13.93 -31.39 -5.41
C ILE A 149 -14.47 -32.78 -5.71
N ARG A 150 -13.87 -33.83 -5.14
CA ARG A 150 -14.47 -35.15 -5.09
C ARG A 150 -15.76 -34.99 -4.28
N ARG A 151 -16.90 -34.93 -4.97
CA ARG A 151 -18.17 -35.15 -4.34
C ARG A 151 -18.08 -36.56 -3.76
N ALA A 152 -18.18 -36.70 -2.45
CA ALA A 152 -18.42 -37.98 -1.82
C ALA A 152 -19.72 -38.48 -2.42
N GLY A 153 -19.61 -39.37 -3.40
CA GLY A 153 -20.73 -40.07 -3.97
C GLY A 153 -21.30 -40.94 -2.89
N GLY A 154 -22.53 -40.67 -2.47
CA GLY A 154 -23.32 -41.65 -1.75
C GLY A 154 -23.53 -42.84 -2.69
N GLU A 155 -22.89 -43.95 -2.38
CA GLU A 155 -23.26 -45.25 -2.92
C GLU A 155 -24.66 -45.56 -2.35
N GLY A 156 -25.67 -45.43 -3.22
CA GLY A 156 -26.99 -45.96 -2.92
C GLY A 156 -26.89 -47.46 -2.96
N GLU A 157 -27.08 -48.09 -1.84
CA GLU A 157 -27.36 -49.51 -1.69
C GLU A 157 -28.70 -49.81 -2.41
N GLU A 158 -28.63 -50.51 -3.56
CA GLU A 158 -29.80 -51.16 -4.15
C GLU A 158 -30.04 -52.48 -3.39
N ASP A 159 -30.97 -52.45 -2.44
CA ASP A 159 -31.56 -53.68 -1.87
C ASP A 159 -32.49 -54.31 -2.91
N HIS A 160 -32.10 -55.48 -3.39
CA HIS A 160 -32.97 -56.43 -4.05
C HIS A 160 -33.76 -57.22 -3.02
N VAL A 161 -35.09 -57.11 -3.13
CA VAL A 161 -36.03 -58.17 -2.77
C VAL A 161 -37.07 -58.32 -3.87
#